data_20e2fb891aa46db9d5efa0de3b241c34
#
_entry.id   20e2fb891aa46db9d5efa0de3b241c34
#
_cell.length_a   1.000
_cell.length_b   1.000
_cell.length_c   1.000
_cell.angle_alpha   90.00
_cell.angle_beta   90.00
_cell.angle_gamma   90.00
#
_symmetry.space_group_name_H-M   'P 1'
#
loop_
_entity.id
_entity.type
_entity.pdbx_description
1 polymer ?
#
loop_
_entity_poly.entity_id
_entity_poly.type
_entity_poly.pdbx_seq_one_letter_code
_entity_poly.pdbx_strand_id
1 'polypeptide(L)'
;AGQHGVATATAAALFDMECTIYMGEEDVKRQALNVFRMELLGAKVQSVTDGSRVLKDAVNAALRAWVANVEDTHYIMGSALGPHPFPEIVRNFQSVIGREAKRQFAEQNDGALPDAVLACVGGGSNAIGLFYPFVEDASVAMYGAEAAGLGVDTDQHAATLTKGRPGVLH
;
A
#
# COMPACT_ATOMS: atom_id res chain seq x y z
N ALA A 1 3.26 -5.46 1.59
CA ALA A 1 3.20 -6.90 1.40
C ALA A 1 2.53 -7.60 2.60
N GLY A 2 3.22 -7.83 3.72
CA GLY A 2 2.71 -8.71 4.77
C GLY A 2 1.49 -8.18 5.54
N GLN A 3 1.50 -6.93 5.98
CA GLN A 3 0.44 -6.39 6.84
C GLN A 3 -0.94 -6.30 6.16
N HIS A 4 -0.98 -5.92 4.89
CA HIS A 4 -2.23 -5.86 4.12
C HIS A 4 -2.83 -7.26 3.93
N GLY A 5 -2.00 -8.26 3.61
CA GLY A 5 -2.42 -9.65 3.50
C GLY A 5 -3.00 -10.18 4.82
N VAL A 6 -2.35 -9.93 5.95
CA VAL A 6 -2.87 -10.36 7.27
C VAL A 6 -4.21 -9.69 7.58
N ALA A 7 -4.34 -8.38 7.33
CA ALA A 7 -5.60 -7.67 7.55
C ALA A 7 -6.74 -8.21 6.66
N THR A 8 -6.45 -8.47 5.38
CA THR A 8 -7.42 -9.04 4.43
C THR A 8 -7.81 -10.46 4.84
N ALA A 9 -6.84 -11.31 5.21
CA ALA A 9 -7.10 -12.67 5.69
C ALA A 9 -7.96 -12.67 6.96
N THR A 10 -7.72 -11.72 7.87
CA THR A 10 -8.51 -11.57 9.10
C THR A 10 -9.97 -11.24 8.78
N ALA A 11 -10.19 -10.29 7.88
CA ALA A 11 -11.55 -9.92 7.47
C ALA A 11 -12.24 -11.07 6.73
N ALA A 12 -11.52 -11.75 5.83
CA ALA A 12 -12.06 -12.90 5.10
C ALA A 12 -12.45 -14.04 6.05
N ALA A 13 -11.62 -14.36 7.03
CA ALA A 13 -11.95 -15.37 8.05
C ALA A 13 -13.17 -14.97 8.88
N LEU A 14 -13.31 -13.68 9.23
CA LEU A 14 -14.46 -13.18 10.00
C LEU A 14 -15.79 -13.35 9.22
N PHE A 15 -15.75 -13.19 7.90
CA PHE A 15 -16.92 -13.27 7.03
C PHE A 15 -17.09 -14.62 6.32
N ASP A 16 -16.30 -15.62 6.68
CA ASP A 16 -16.28 -16.96 6.05
C ASP A 16 -16.12 -16.90 4.52
N MET A 17 -15.15 -16.07 4.09
CA MET A 17 -14.86 -15.86 2.66
C MET A 17 -13.53 -16.52 2.27
N GLU A 18 -13.48 -17.10 1.08
CA GLU A 18 -12.20 -17.54 0.51
C GLU A 18 -11.28 -16.35 0.28
N CYS A 19 -10.00 -16.53 0.58
CA CYS A 19 -8.99 -15.49 0.45
C CYS A 19 -7.73 -16.02 -0.20
N THR A 20 -7.33 -15.43 -1.33
CA THR A 20 -6.04 -15.69 -1.96
C THR A 20 -5.18 -14.44 -1.95
N ILE A 21 -3.95 -14.55 -1.45
CA ILE A 21 -3.00 -13.45 -1.31
C ILE A 21 -1.80 -13.71 -2.21
N TYR A 22 -1.55 -12.81 -3.15
CA TYR A 22 -0.39 -12.87 -4.03
C TYR A 22 0.78 -12.14 -3.40
N MET A 23 1.91 -12.81 -3.30
CA MET A 23 3.16 -12.24 -2.77
C MET A 23 4.34 -12.64 -3.66
N GLY A 24 5.25 -11.69 -3.91
CA GLY A 24 6.52 -12.05 -4.55
C GLY A 24 7.31 -13.04 -3.71
N GLU A 25 8.01 -13.99 -4.34
CA GLU A 25 8.78 -15.03 -3.65
C GLU A 25 9.79 -14.46 -2.63
N GLU A 26 10.42 -13.34 -2.96
CA GLU A 26 11.34 -12.68 -2.05
C GLU A 26 10.64 -12.07 -0.83
N ASP A 27 9.43 -11.56 -1.03
CA ASP A 27 8.61 -11.01 0.06
C ASP A 27 8.05 -12.14 0.94
N VAL A 28 7.71 -13.30 0.37
CA VAL A 28 7.31 -14.50 1.14
C VAL A 28 8.39 -14.88 2.15
N LYS A 29 9.66 -14.89 1.70
CA LYS A 29 10.81 -15.18 2.57
C LYS A 29 10.98 -14.12 3.68
N ARG A 30 10.95 -12.83 3.31
CA ARG A 30 11.12 -11.70 4.24
C ARG A 30 9.99 -11.59 5.25
N GLN A 31 8.76 -11.97 4.86
CA GLN A 31 7.54 -11.84 5.61
C GLN A 31 7.00 -13.19 6.13
N ALA A 32 7.88 -14.17 6.37
CA ALA A 32 7.50 -15.54 6.73
C ALA A 32 6.54 -15.62 7.93
N LEU A 33 6.70 -14.75 8.94
CA LEU A 33 5.78 -14.69 10.08
C LEU A 33 4.38 -14.22 9.68
N ASN A 34 4.29 -13.26 8.75
CA ASN A 34 3.00 -12.80 8.24
C ASN A 34 2.36 -13.84 7.30
N VAL A 35 3.15 -14.56 6.51
CA VAL A 35 2.67 -15.71 5.71
C VAL A 35 2.04 -16.76 6.63
N PHE A 36 2.73 -17.14 7.67
CA PHE A 36 2.19 -18.08 8.69
C PHE A 36 0.86 -17.59 9.28
N ARG A 37 0.75 -16.28 9.60
CA ARG A 37 -0.51 -15.70 10.12
C ARG A 37 -1.65 -15.76 9.10
N MET A 38 -1.37 -15.49 7.84
CA MET A 38 -2.36 -15.55 6.75
C MET A 38 -2.88 -16.98 6.56
N GLU A 39 -1.97 -17.97 6.56
CA GLU A 39 -2.31 -19.39 6.43
C GLU A 39 -3.09 -19.89 7.66
N LEU A 40 -2.72 -19.46 8.86
CA LEU A 40 -3.46 -19.78 10.10
C LEU A 40 -4.89 -19.25 10.07
N LEU A 41 -5.13 -18.13 9.39
CA LEU A 41 -6.45 -17.53 9.16
C LEU A 41 -7.21 -18.19 8.00
N GLY A 42 -6.66 -19.22 7.37
CA GLY A 42 -7.28 -19.95 6.27
C GLY A 42 -7.05 -19.35 4.89
N ALA A 43 -6.26 -18.28 4.76
CA ALA A 43 -5.95 -17.71 3.46
C ALA A 43 -4.90 -18.54 2.72
N LYS A 44 -5.03 -18.58 1.38
CA LYS A 44 -4.03 -19.18 0.49
C LYS A 44 -3.00 -18.14 0.07
N VAL A 45 -1.74 -18.35 0.40
CA VAL A 45 -0.64 -17.50 -0.06
C VAL A 45 -0.07 -18.05 -1.36
N GLN A 46 -0.23 -17.28 -2.45
CA GLN A 46 0.29 -17.62 -3.77
C GLN A 46 1.61 -16.90 -4.00
N SER A 47 2.71 -17.66 -4.00
CA SER A 47 4.04 -17.14 -4.32
C SER A 47 4.16 -16.83 -5.81
N VAL A 48 4.64 -15.61 -6.13
CA VAL A 48 4.89 -15.15 -7.51
C VAL A 48 6.39 -15.18 -7.78
N THR A 49 6.77 -15.99 -8.74
CA THR A 49 8.18 -16.25 -9.12
C THR A 49 8.62 -15.49 -10.36
N ASP A 50 7.69 -14.79 -11.03
CA ASP A 50 7.97 -14.02 -12.23
C ASP A 50 8.68 -12.69 -11.91
N GLY A 51 9.40 -12.16 -12.89
CA GLY A 51 10.01 -10.83 -12.82
C GLY A 51 10.99 -10.65 -11.67
N SER A 52 10.87 -9.55 -10.95
CA SER A 52 11.71 -9.23 -9.78
C SER A 52 11.31 -9.97 -8.50
N ARG A 53 10.20 -10.69 -8.52
CA ARG A 53 9.65 -11.50 -7.41
C ARG A 53 9.32 -10.69 -6.15
N VAL A 54 8.92 -9.43 -6.36
CA VAL A 54 8.52 -8.48 -5.29
C VAL A 54 7.12 -7.91 -5.57
N LEU A 55 6.73 -6.87 -4.83
CA LEU A 55 5.38 -6.30 -4.82
C LEU A 55 4.81 -6.01 -6.22
N LYS A 56 5.59 -5.46 -7.16
CA LYS A 56 5.12 -5.15 -8.53
C LYS A 56 4.57 -6.38 -9.24
N ASP A 57 5.30 -7.48 -9.19
CA ASP A 57 4.92 -8.70 -9.88
C ASP A 57 3.73 -9.39 -9.21
N ALA A 58 3.65 -9.30 -7.87
CA ALA A 58 2.50 -9.76 -7.10
C ALA A 58 1.23 -8.99 -7.45
N VAL A 59 1.30 -7.66 -7.58
CA VAL A 59 0.16 -6.81 -8.02
C VAL A 59 -0.30 -7.20 -9.43
N ASN A 60 0.63 -7.37 -10.36
CA ASN A 60 0.31 -7.79 -11.73
C ASN A 60 -0.36 -9.18 -11.76
N ALA A 61 0.12 -10.14 -10.96
CA ALA A 61 -0.48 -11.47 -10.87
C ALA A 61 -1.89 -11.40 -10.27
N ALA A 62 -2.09 -10.62 -9.22
CA ALA A 62 -3.40 -10.42 -8.59
C ALA A 62 -4.40 -9.75 -9.56
N LEU A 63 -3.98 -8.72 -10.29
CA LEU A 63 -4.82 -8.06 -11.30
C LEU A 63 -5.24 -9.02 -12.42
N ARG A 64 -4.31 -9.83 -12.93
CA ARG A 64 -4.63 -10.86 -13.95
C ARG A 64 -5.63 -11.89 -13.42
N ALA A 65 -5.42 -12.38 -12.21
CA ALA A 65 -6.32 -13.33 -11.57
C ALA A 65 -7.72 -12.74 -11.36
N TRP A 66 -7.79 -11.48 -10.89
CA TRP A 66 -9.05 -10.78 -10.68
C TRP A 66 -9.83 -10.57 -11.98
N VAL A 67 -9.18 -10.10 -13.04
CA VAL A 67 -9.84 -9.90 -14.35
C VAL A 67 -10.37 -11.22 -14.92
N ALA A 68 -9.67 -12.33 -14.68
CA ALA A 68 -10.11 -13.66 -15.13
C ALA A 68 -11.31 -14.21 -14.32
N ASN A 69 -11.55 -13.68 -13.11
CA ASN A 69 -12.58 -14.17 -12.19
C ASN A 69 -13.47 -13.03 -11.65
N VAL A 70 -13.70 -12.00 -12.45
CA VAL A 70 -14.35 -10.75 -12.00
C VAL A 70 -15.79 -10.94 -11.56
N GLU A 71 -16.45 -12.02 -12.00
CA GLU A 71 -17.87 -12.28 -11.69
C GLU A 71 -18.09 -12.68 -10.22
N ASP A 72 -17.11 -13.35 -9.61
CA ASP A 72 -17.23 -13.92 -8.26
C ASP A 72 -16.11 -13.49 -7.30
N THR A 73 -15.13 -12.76 -7.82
CA THR A 73 -13.94 -12.39 -7.06
C THR A 73 -13.78 -10.88 -6.96
N HIS A 74 -13.57 -10.39 -5.75
CA HIS A 74 -13.26 -8.99 -5.48
C HIS A 74 -11.78 -8.80 -5.15
N TYR A 75 -11.12 -7.84 -5.82
CA TYR A 75 -9.74 -7.48 -5.51
C TYR A 75 -9.67 -6.37 -4.47
N ILE A 76 -9.11 -6.68 -3.32
CA ILE A 76 -8.83 -5.68 -2.28
C ILE A 76 -7.44 -5.11 -2.51
N MET A 77 -7.40 -3.97 -3.19
CA MET A 77 -6.15 -3.23 -3.46
C MET A 77 -5.59 -2.63 -2.16
N GLY A 78 -4.36 -2.98 -1.82
CA GLY A 78 -3.71 -2.55 -0.58
C GLY A 78 -2.97 -1.23 -0.67
N SER A 79 -3.04 -0.51 -1.79
CA SER A 79 -2.30 0.74 -1.98
C SER A 79 -3.05 1.72 -2.88
N ALA A 80 -2.60 2.97 -2.95
CA ALA A 80 -3.22 4.04 -3.73
C ALA A 80 -2.79 3.99 -5.21
N LEU A 81 -2.97 2.82 -5.83
CA LEU A 81 -2.61 2.56 -7.22
C LEU A 81 -3.72 1.79 -7.94
N GLY A 82 -3.57 1.61 -9.25
CA GLY A 82 -4.56 0.93 -10.08
C GLY A 82 -5.61 1.88 -10.67
N PRO A 83 -6.62 1.32 -11.35
CA PRO A 83 -7.67 2.12 -11.99
C PRO A 83 -8.60 2.77 -10.97
N HIS A 84 -9.31 3.82 -11.40
CA HIS A 84 -10.42 4.35 -10.61
C HIS A 84 -11.47 3.24 -10.35
N PRO A 85 -12.02 3.11 -9.12
CA PRO A 85 -11.93 4.03 -7.98
C PRO A 85 -10.90 3.64 -6.90
N PHE A 86 -9.99 2.69 -7.12
CA PHE A 86 -9.08 2.18 -6.09
C PHE A 86 -8.27 3.27 -5.39
N PRO A 87 -7.61 4.23 -6.08
CA PRO A 87 -6.87 5.29 -5.40
C PRO A 87 -7.74 6.15 -4.49
N GLU A 88 -8.97 6.41 -4.90
CA GLU A 88 -9.92 7.20 -4.12
C GLU A 88 -10.41 6.44 -2.87
N ILE A 89 -10.72 5.17 -3.00
CA ILE A 89 -11.11 4.29 -1.88
C ILE A 89 -10.00 4.26 -0.84
N VAL A 90 -8.76 4.00 -1.28
CA VAL A 90 -7.61 3.93 -0.38
C VAL A 90 -7.35 5.28 0.29
N ARG A 91 -7.36 6.39 -0.46
CA ARG A 91 -7.25 7.74 0.09
C ARG A 91 -8.29 7.99 1.18
N ASN A 92 -9.55 7.70 0.92
CA ASN A 92 -10.65 8.01 1.82
C ASN A 92 -10.55 7.23 3.13
N PHE A 93 -10.25 5.94 3.06
CA PHE A 93 -10.07 5.12 4.27
C PHE A 93 -8.79 5.47 5.03
N GLN A 94 -7.67 5.67 4.34
CA GLN A 94 -6.39 5.98 4.97
C GLN A 94 -6.30 7.42 5.50
N SER A 95 -7.18 8.32 5.07
CA SER A 95 -7.21 9.72 5.57
C SER A 95 -7.49 9.82 7.06
N VAL A 96 -7.93 8.75 7.72
CA VAL A 96 -8.02 8.70 9.18
C VAL A 96 -6.67 9.01 9.82
N ILE A 97 -5.57 8.58 9.22
CA ILE A 97 -4.20 8.84 9.69
C ILE A 97 -3.95 10.35 9.82
N GLY A 98 -4.16 11.09 8.75
CA GLY A 98 -3.89 12.54 8.74
C GLY A 98 -4.92 13.34 9.56
N ARG A 99 -6.20 12.92 9.55
CA ARG A 99 -7.22 13.58 10.40
C ARG A 99 -6.90 13.43 11.88
N GLU A 100 -6.52 12.25 12.32
CA GLU A 100 -6.15 12.02 13.72
C GLU A 100 -4.83 12.70 14.07
N ALA A 101 -3.82 12.62 13.20
CA ALA A 101 -2.55 13.32 13.41
C ALA A 101 -2.73 14.82 13.55
N LYS A 102 -3.53 15.46 12.68
CA LYS A 102 -3.84 16.88 12.70
C LYS A 102 -4.52 17.29 14.02
N ARG A 103 -5.55 16.53 14.40
CA ARG A 103 -6.27 16.79 15.66
C ARG A 103 -5.37 16.61 16.89
N GLN A 104 -4.69 15.47 17.00
CA GLN A 104 -3.83 15.15 18.15
C GLN A 104 -2.66 16.11 18.27
N PHE A 105 -2.07 16.54 17.14
CA PHE A 105 -1.00 17.54 17.16
C PHE A 105 -1.51 18.89 17.69
N ALA A 106 -2.65 19.36 17.20
CA ALA A 106 -3.26 20.59 17.67
C ALA A 106 -3.62 20.55 19.16
N GLU A 107 -4.16 19.43 19.66
CA GLU A 107 -4.47 19.23 21.08
C GLU A 107 -3.22 19.33 21.97
N GLN A 108 -2.04 18.94 21.47
CA GLN A 108 -0.78 18.95 22.20
C GLN A 108 0.03 20.23 22.02
N ASN A 109 -0.35 21.11 21.10
CA ASN A 109 0.41 22.29 20.72
C ASN A 109 -0.48 23.56 20.65
N ASP A 110 -1.36 23.74 21.61
CA ASP A 110 -2.19 24.95 21.76
C ASP A 110 -2.98 25.33 20.48
N GLY A 111 -3.43 24.33 19.73
CA GLY A 111 -4.18 24.53 18.47
C GLY A 111 -3.31 24.75 17.23
N ALA A 112 -1.99 24.73 17.35
CA ALA A 112 -1.09 24.91 16.23
C ALA A 112 -1.07 23.69 15.28
N LEU A 113 -0.78 23.95 14.00
CA LEU A 113 -0.46 22.91 13.03
C LEU A 113 1.05 22.61 13.01
N PRO A 114 1.48 21.42 12.57
CA PRO A 114 2.90 21.15 12.40
C PRO A 114 3.49 21.99 11.25
N ASP A 115 4.78 22.32 11.34
CA ASP A 115 5.50 22.96 10.23
C ASP A 115 5.65 22.01 9.03
N ALA A 116 5.75 20.70 9.30
CA ALA A 116 5.91 19.70 8.27
C ALA A 116 5.33 18.34 8.66
N VAL A 117 4.90 17.56 7.65
CA VAL A 117 4.56 16.15 7.78
C VAL A 117 5.42 15.32 6.83
N LEU A 118 5.89 14.16 7.30
CA LEU A 118 6.79 13.28 6.55
C LEU A 118 6.19 11.88 6.46
N ALA A 119 6.31 11.24 5.29
CA ALA A 119 5.89 9.86 5.10
C ALA A 119 6.82 9.11 4.14
N CYS A 120 7.02 7.82 4.38
CA CYS A 120 7.61 6.94 3.37
C CYS A 120 6.63 6.73 2.21
N VAL A 121 7.15 6.68 1.00
CA VAL A 121 6.35 6.44 -0.21
C VAL A 121 6.79 5.15 -0.88
N GLY A 122 5.94 4.13 -0.77
CA GLY A 122 6.03 2.92 -1.59
C GLY A 122 4.88 2.91 -2.58
N GLY A 123 3.78 2.17 -2.32
CA GLY A 123 2.54 2.25 -3.09
C GLY A 123 1.68 3.49 -2.81
N GLY A 124 2.08 4.34 -1.86
CA GLY A 124 1.46 5.64 -1.59
C GLY A 124 0.32 5.64 -0.57
N SER A 125 -0.08 4.48 -0.05
CA SER A 125 -1.25 4.34 0.84
C SER A 125 -1.13 5.19 2.12
N ASN A 126 -0.07 5.00 2.91
CA ASN A 126 0.11 5.76 4.14
C ASN A 126 0.42 7.24 3.87
N ALA A 127 1.15 7.54 2.81
CA ALA A 127 1.50 8.90 2.45
C ALA A 127 0.25 9.72 2.06
N ILE A 128 -0.61 9.19 1.18
CA ILE A 128 -1.85 9.87 0.81
C ILE A 128 -2.79 10.00 2.03
N GLY A 129 -2.80 8.99 2.90
CA GLY A 129 -3.58 9.00 4.13
C GLY A 129 -3.15 10.09 5.10
N LEU A 130 -1.82 10.31 5.24
CA LEU A 130 -1.30 11.38 6.07
C LEU A 130 -1.47 12.76 5.39
N PHE A 131 -1.09 12.89 4.12
CA PHE A 131 -0.99 14.17 3.43
C PHE A 131 -2.35 14.75 3.04
N TYR A 132 -3.29 13.94 2.63
CA TYR A 132 -4.57 14.42 2.08
C TYR A 132 -5.32 15.37 3.02
N PRO A 133 -5.44 15.13 4.34
CA PRO A 133 -6.06 16.08 5.25
C PRO A 133 -5.30 17.40 5.47
N PHE A 134 -4.05 17.50 5.02
CA PHE A 134 -3.22 18.71 5.11
C PHE A 134 -3.10 19.47 3.77
N VAL A 135 -3.71 18.98 2.70
CA VAL A 135 -3.57 19.60 1.36
C VAL A 135 -4.02 21.07 1.33
N GLU A 136 -5.04 21.41 2.09
CA GLU A 136 -5.56 22.78 2.19
C GLU A 136 -4.76 23.67 3.17
N ASP A 137 -3.85 23.09 3.95
CA ASP A 137 -3.06 23.82 4.93
C ASP A 137 -1.73 24.29 4.31
N ALA A 138 -1.75 25.42 3.61
CA ALA A 138 -0.60 25.95 2.86
C ALA A 138 0.66 26.19 3.72
N SER A 139 0.52 26.29 5.04
CA SER A 139 1.63 26.46 5.98
C SER A 139 2.34 25.15 6.32
N VAL A 140 1.77 23.99 5.99
CA VAL A 140 2.32 22.68 6.32
C VAL A 140 3.10 22.11 5.14
N ALA A 141 4.41 21.96 5.28
CA ALA A 141 5.24 21.33 4.28
C ALA A 141 5.03 19.81 4.27
N MET A 142 4.95 19.19 3.08
CA MET A 142 4.76 17.73 2.95
C MET A 142 5.98 17.10 2.29
N TYR A 143 6.60 16.13 2.94
CA TYR A 143 7.79 15.44 2.45
C TYR A 143 7.54 13.94 2.30
N GLY A 144 7.60 13.43 1.06
CA GLY A 144 7.55 12.00 0.76
C GLY A 144 8.96 11.43 0.57
N ALA A 145 9.29 10.38 1.29
CA ALA A 145 10.59 9.69 1.18
C ALA A 145 10.44 8.39 0.41
N GLU A 146 11.03 8.30 -0.78
CA GLU A 146 11.08 7.09 -1.59
C GLU A 146 12.37 6.30 -1.35
N ALA A 147 12.31 4.98 -1.59
CA ALA A 147 13.48 4.12 -1.42
C ALA A 147 14.48 4.32 -2.56
N ALA A 148 15.64 4.89 -2.24
CA ALA A 148 16.70 5.13 -3.20
C ALA A 148 17.52 3.87 -3.56
N GLY A 149 17.37 2.76 -2.83
CA GLY A 149 18.10 1.52 -3.10
C GLY A 149 19.63 1.72 -3.12
N LEU A 150 20.26 1.37 -4.23
CA LEU A 150 21.69 1.61 -4.45
C LEU A 150 21.98 2.99 -5.09
N GLY A 151 20.98 3.85 -5.13
CA GLY A 151 21.08 5.21 -5.68
C GLY A 151 20.06 5.45 -6.80
N VAL A 152 19.51 6.67 -6.83
CA VAL A 152 18.47 7.06 -7.80
C VAL A 152 18.96 7.19 -9.25
N ASP A 153 20.26 7.17 -9.46
CA ASP A 153 20.90 7.18 -10.77
C ASP A 153 21.34 5.77 -11.23
N THR A 154 20.93 4.74 -10.48
CA THR A 154 21.08 3.32 -10.83
C THR A 154 19.74 2.72 -11.27
N ASP A 155 19.75 1.48 -11.81
CA ASP A 155 18.53 0.72 -12.09
C ASP A 155 17.99 -0.04 -10.85
N GLN A 156 18.56 0.21 -9.67
CA GLN A 156 18.27 -0.50 -8.43
C GLN A 156 17.69 0.45 -7.36
N HIS A 157 16.59 1.10 -7.68
CA HIS A 157 15.83 1.96 -6.77
C HIS A 157 14.33 1.76 -6.95
N ALA A 158 13.53 2.26 -6.01
CA ALA A 158 12.07 2.30 -6.07
C ALA A 158 11.51 3.74 -6.02
N ALA A 159 12.30 4.73 -6.44
CA ALA A 159 11.94 6.14 -6.47
C ALA A 159 11.07 6.45 -7.72
N THR A 160 9.84 5.97 -7.71
CA THR A 160 8.92 6.00 -8.85
C THR A 160 8.45 7.42 -9.17
N LEU A 161 8.16 8.24 -8.17
CA LEU A 161 7.70 9.62 -8.38
C LEU A 161 8.87 10.53 -8.80
N THR A 162 10.06 10.32 -8.24
CA THR A 162 11.23 11.15 -8.51
C THR A 162 11.90 10.81 -9.85
N LYS A 163 12.01 9.53 -10.20
CA LYS A 163 12.79 9.05 -11.36
C LYS A 163 11.97 8.14 -12.30
N GLY A 164 10.75 7.79 -11.96
CA GLY A 164 9.89 6.97 -12.79
C GLY A 164 9.48 7.66 -14.09
N ARG A 165 9.02 6.86 -15.06
CA ARG A 165 8.49 7.36 -16.33
C ARG A 165 7.01 7.05 -16.41
N PRO A 166 6.18 7.95 -16.95
CA PRO A 166 4.78 7.64 -17.26
C PRO A 166 4.69 6.41 -18.14
N GLY A 167 3.76 5.53 -17.83
CA GLY A 167 3.55 4.28 -18.58
C GLY A 167 2.23 3.63 -18.23
N VAL A 168 1.90 2.57 -18.95
CA VAL A 168 0.72 1.76 -18.67
C VAL A 168 1.10 0.69 -17.63
N LEU A 169 0.26 0.51 -16.64
CA LEU A 169 0.38 -0.59 -15.69
C LEU A 169 -0.07 -1.89 -16.40
N HIS A 170 0.83 -2.87 -16.48
CA HIS A 170 0.59 -4.15 -17.15
C HIS A 170 0.41 -5.27 -16.14
#